data_a0f7f42734cea09d68d573b9b39bd4ca
#
_entry.id   a0f7f42734cea09d68d573b9b39bd4ca
#
_cell.length_a   1.000
_cell.length_b   1.000
_cell.length_c   1.000
_cell.angle_alpha   90.00
_cell.angle_beta   90.00
_cell.angle_gamma   90.00
#
_symmetry.space_group_name_H-M   'P 1'
#
loop_
_entity.id
_entity.type
_entity.pdbx_description
1 polymer ?
#
loop_
_entity_poly.entity_id
_entity_poly.type
_entity_poly.pdbx_seq_one_letter_code
_entity_poly.pdbx_strand_id
1 'polypeptide(L)'
;MAFTGLILRLFDIQIVNWERFSKAASAQRINSIELEKLRGDILDRNEIPFTNRSKKFLIVLKPLFLQEHEEELRKICSILGEDFDKIKKSMKSQNKPFVIETDEQRKNIIMNLNYEGISIINSLYRYDSNSLAKHIIGYINTVDGIGS
;
A
#
# COMPACT_ATOMS: atom_id res chain seq x y z
N MET A 1 5.99 -37.69 27.33
CA MET A 1 4.65 -37.47 26.74
C MET A 1 4.41 -36.01 26.36
N ALA A 2 4.57 -35.02 27.27
CA ALA A 2 4.34 -33.60 26.95
C ALA A 2 5.25 -33.04 25.80
N PHE A 3 6.51 -33.45 25.79
CA PHE A 3 7.49 -33.01 24.79
C PHE A 3 7.15 -33.50 23.36
N THR A 4 6.66 -34.70 23.24
CA THR A 4 6.21 -35.30 21.97
C THR A 4 5.01 -34.50 21.40
N GLY A 5 4.08 -34.11 22.27
CA GLY A 5 2.95 -33.27 21.85
C GLY A 5 3.37 -31.90 21.35
N LEU A 6 4.36 -31.27 21.96
CA LEU A 6 4.93 -30.00 21.49
C LEU A 6 5.59 -30.12 20.12
N ILE A 7 6.36 -31.19 19.89
CA ILE A 7 7.01 -31.44 18.60
C ILE A 7 5.97 -31.63 17.49
N LEU A 8 4.93 -32.42 17.75
CA LEU A 8 3.84 -32.63 16.79
C LEU A 8 3.10 -31.30 16.48
N ARG A 9 2.90 -30.46 17.48
CA ARG A 9 2.26 -29.16 17.29
C ARG A 9 3.14 -28.20 16.50
N LEU A 10 4.44 -28.18 16.73
CA LEU A 10 5.39 -27.40 15.94
C LEU A 10 5.43 -27.86 14.48
N PHE A 11 5.44 -29.17 14.26
CA PHE A 11 5.38 -29.74 12.91
C PHE A 11 4.11 -29.32 12.18
N ASP A 12 2.95 -29.38 12.82
CA ASP A 12 1.67 -28.95 12.26
C ASP A 12 1.72 -27.46 11.84
N ILE A 13 2.22 -26.58 12.71
CA ILE A 13 2.27 -25.13 12.42
C ILE A 13 3.31 -24.79 11.36
N GLN A 14 4.51 -25.41 11.39
CA GLN A 14 5.63 -25.02 10.55
C GLN A 14 5.64 -25.71 9.19
N ILE A 15 5.04 -26.89 9.07
CA ILE A 15 5.09 -27.70 7.83
C ILE A 15 3.70 -27.86 7.23
N VAL A 16 2.73 -28.33 8.00
CA VAL A 16 1.38 -28.62 7.47
C VAL A 16 0.59 -27.35 7.18
N ASN A 17 0.58 -26.41 8.12
CA ASN A 17 -0.21 -25.19 8.06
C ASN A 17 0.63 -23.90 7.87
N TRP A 18 1.91 -24.03 7.42
CA TRP A 18 2.81 -22.89 7.30
C TRP A 18 2.27 -21.77 6.41
N GLU A 19 1.63 -22.15 5.30
CA GLU A 19 1.09 -21.22 4.32
C GLU A 19 -0.03 -20.36 4.91
N ARG A 20 -0.94 -20.97 5.66
CA ARG A 20 -2.02 -20.27 6.35
C ARG A 20 -1.49 -19.28 7.38
N PHE A 21 -0.52 -19.68 8.19
CA PHE A 21 0.07 -18.82 9.21
C PHE A 21 0.95 -17.73 8.61
N SER A 22 1.66 -18.03 7.52
CA SER A 22 2.44 -17.04 6.77
C SER A 22 1.55 -15.98 6.13
N LYS A 23 0.43 -16.39 5.52
CA LYS A 23 -0.58 -15.45 4.98
C LYS A 23 -1.17 -14.56 6.08
N ALA A 24 -1.51 -15.13 7.23
CA ALA A 24 -2.03 -14.37 8.36
C ALA A 24 -1.01 -13.37 8.93
N ALA A 25 0.24 -13.76 9.09
CA ALA A 25 1.32 -12.89 9.55
C ALA A 25 1.59 -11.75 8.58
N SER A 26 1.52 -12.03 7.28
CA SER A 26 1.69 -11.00 6.24
C SER A 26 0.51 -10.04 6.18
N ALA A 27 -0.71 -10.51 6.40
CA ALA A 27 -1.88 -9.65 6.52
C ALA A 27 -1.76 -8.67 7.71
N GLN A 28 -1.20 -9.12 8.83
CA GLN A 28 -0.91 -8.24 9.97
C GLN A 28 0.14 -7.16 9.65
N ARG A 29 1.19 -7.50 8.91
CA ARG A 29 2.22 -6.51 8.49
C ARG A 29 1.67 -5.43 7.56
N ILE A 30 0.69 -5.75 6.75
CA ILE A 30 0.08 -4.82 5.81
C ILE A 30 -0.75 -3.76 6.56
N ASN A 31 -1.36 -4.12 7.68
CA ASN A 31 -2.06 -3.17 8.54
C ASN A 31 -1.11 -2.14 9.20
N SER A 32 0.20 -2.36 9.15
CA SER A 32 1.23 -1.43 9.62
C SER A 32 1.89 -0.61 8.51
N ILE A 33 1.27 -0.50 7.32
CA ILE A 33 1.67 0.54 6.38
C ILE A 33 1.37 1.86 7.08
N GLU A 34 2.42 2.57 7.47
CA GLU A 34 2.29 3.94 7.94
C GLU A 34 1.79 4.78 6.77
N LEU A 35 0.46 4.84 6.67
CA LEU A 35 -0.16 5.87 5.86
C LEU A 35 0.25 7.19 6.48
N GLU A 36 0.73 8.10 5.65
CA GLU A 36 0.96 9.48 6.04
C GLU A 36 -0.20 9.92 6.94
N LYS A 37 0.09 10.16 8.22
CA LYS A 37 -0.94 10.63 9.15
C LYS A 37 -1.50 11.91 8.57
N LEU A 38 -2.78 11.88 8.22
CA LEU A 38 -3.49 13.06 7.73
C LEU A 38 -3.35 14.15 8.80
N ARG A 39 -2.54 15.14 8.49
CA ARG A 39 -2.44 16.33 9.35
C ARG A 39 -3.70 17.15 9.18
N GLY A 40 -4.13 17.85 10.23
CA GLY A 40 -5.27 18.74 10.19
C GLY A 40 -5.15 19.78 9.07
N ASP A 41 -6.28 20.23 8.58
CA ASP A 41 -6.36 21.25 7.56
C ASP A 41 -5.99 22.63 8.11
N ILE A 42 -5.38 23.44 7.25
CA ILE A 42 -5.19 24.87 7.49
C ILE A 42 -6.33 25.55 6.75
N LEU A 43 -7.19 26.24 7.50
CA LEU A 43 -8.38 26.90 6.99
C LEU A 43 -8.18 28.41 6.96
N ASP A 44 -8.90 29.08 6.06
CA ASP A 44 -9.05 30.52 6.09
C ASP A 44 -10.15 30.94 7.10
N ARG A 45 -10.40 32.24 7.23
CA ARG A 45 -11.46 32.78 8.10
C ARG A 45 -12.88 32.35 7.72
N ASN A 46 -13.07 31.85 6.49
CA ASN A 46 -14.33 31.36 5.95
C ASN A 46 -14.41 29.83 5.96
N GLU A 47 -13.51 29.16 6.69
CA GLU A 47 -13.37 27.69 6.76
C GLU A 47 -13.02 27.02 5.42
N ILE A 48 -12.45 27.77 4.47
CA ILE A 48 -11.97 27.22 3.21
C ILE A 48 -10.58 26.63 3.40
N PRO A 49 -10.36 25.33 3.11
CA PRO A 49 -9.06 24.70 3.33
C PRO A 49 -8.01 25.18 2.32
N PHE A 50 -6.83 25.51 2.82
CA PHE A 50 -5.63 25.76 2.02
C PHE A 50 -4.89 24.45 1.68
N THR A 51 -5.07 23.41 2.48
CA THR A 51 -4.40 22.11 2.38
C THR A 51 -5.40 21.00 2.10
N ASN A 52 -4.93 19.81 1.68
CA ASN A 52 -5.74 18.60 1.49
C ASN A 52 -6.91 18.77 0.50
N ARG A 53 -6.74 19.58 -0.53
CA ARG A 53 -7.82 19.90 -1.49
C ARG A 53 -7.99 18.85 -2.58
N SER A 54 -6.93 18.16 -2.95
CA SER A 54 -6.97 17.19 -4.04
C SER A 54 -6.85 15.77 -3.51
N LYS A 55 -7.68 14.89 -4.08
CA LYS A 55 -7.67 13.46 -3.74
C LYS A 55 -6.53 12.75 -4.48
N LYS A 56 -5.88 11.83 -3.79
CA LYS A 56 -4.98 10.84 -4.38
C LYS A 56 -5.44 9.44 -4.01
N PHE A 57 -5.17 8.51 -4.87
CA PHE A 57 -5.50 7.10 -4.65
C PHE A 57 -4.21 6.29 -4.64
N LEU A 58 -4.05 5.48 -3.61
CA LEU A 58 -2.89 4.62 -3.45
C LEU A 58 -3.33 3.18 -3.66
N ILE A 59 -2.69 2.50 -4.59
CA ILE A 59 -2.86 1.08 -4.82
C ILE A 59 -1.73 0.37 -4.13
N VAL A 60 -2.09 -0.48 -3.19
CA VAL A 60 -1.15 -1.30 -2.39
C VAL A 60 -1.18 -2.71 -2.92
N LEU A 61 -0.07 -3.13 -3.52
CA LEU A 61 0.13 -4.46 -4.03
C LEU A 61 0.79 -5.33 -2.95
N LYS A 62 0.15 -6.43 -2.59
CA LYS A 62 0.64 -7.38 -1.57
C LYS A 62 1.52 -8.45 -2.23
N PRO A 63 2.82 -8.54 -1.92
CA PRO A 63 3.74 -9.42 -2.62
C PRO A 63 3.35 -10.90 -2.59
N LEU A 64 2.90 -11.37 -1.42
CA LEU A 64 2.57 -12.78 -1.22
C LEU A 64 1.44 -13.28 -2.13
N PHE A 65 0.43 -12.45 -2.35
CA PHE A 65 -0.71 -12.84 -3.17
C PHE A 65 -0.42 -12.73 -4.68
N LEU A 66 0.38 -11.73 -5.06
CA LEU A 66 0.66 -11.46 -6.47
C LEU A 66 1.83 -12.26 -7.04
N GLN A 67 2.67 -12.87 -6.21
CA GLN A 67 3.76 -13.74 -6.67
C GLN A 67 3.24 -15.02 -7.34
N GLU A 68 2.09 -15.51 -6.91
CA GLU A 68 1.43 -16.70 -7.46
C GLU A 68 0.56 -16.37 -8.70
N HIS A 69 0.24 -15.07 -8.93
CA HIS A 69 -0.68 -14.59 -9.98
C HIS A 69 0.02 -13.61 -10.92
N GLU A 70 1.02 -14.08 -11.65
CA GLU A 70 1.88 -13.26 -12.51
C GLU A 70 1.11 -12.55 -13.64
N GLU A 71 0.11 -13.20 -14.21
CA GLU A 71 -0.73 -12.61 -15.27
C GLU A 71 -1.57 -11.43 -14.77
N GLU A 72 -2.09 -11.52 -13.56
CA GLU A 72 -2.83 -10.45 -12.91
C GLU A 72 -1.92 -9.25 -12.65
N LEU A 73 -0.70 -9.50 -12.17
CA LEU A 73 0.30 -8.47 -11.97
C LEU A 73 0.67 -7.75 -13.28
N ARG A 74 0.82 -8.49 -14.40
CA ARG A 74 1.05 -7.88 -15.72
C ARG A 74 -0.07 -6.94 -16.14
N LYS A 75 -1.32 -7.37 -15.97
CA LYS A 75 -2.49 -6.53 -16.28
C LYS A 75 -2.52 -5.26 -15.45
N ILE A 76 -2.22 -5.37 -14.16
CA ILE A 76 -2.16 -4.21 -13.26
C ILE A 76 -1.05 -3.24 -13.69
N CYS A 77 0.15 -3.75 -13.96
CA CYS A 77 1.27 -2.94 -14.43
C CYS A 77 0.94 -2.21 -15.75
N SER A 78 0.27 -2.89 -16.68
CA SER A 78 -0.19 -2.28 -17.93
C SER A 78 -1.20 -1.14 -17.71
N ILE A 79 -2.14 -1.32 -16.79
CA ILE A 79 -3.15 -0.29 -16.46
C ILE A 79 -2.48 0.91 -15.79
N LEU A 80 -1.53 0.66 -14.89
CA LEU A 80 -0.83 1.70 -14.14
C LEU A 80 0.26 2.41 -14.96
N GLY A 81 0.73 1.78 -16.04
CA GLY A 81 1.84 2.27 -16.85
C GLY A 81 3.20 2.04 -16.18
N GLU A 82 3.29 1.05 -15.31
CA GLU A 82 4.49 0.70 -14.57
C GLU A 82 5.23 -0.48 -15.18
N ASP A 83 6.55 -0.53 -15.00
CA ASP A 83 7.38 -1.61 -15.47
C ASP A 83 7.20 -2.87 -14.60
N PHE A 84 6.72 -3.94 -15.24
CA PHE A 84 6.46 -5.22 -14.60
C PHE A 84 7.71 -5.82 -13.95
N ASP A 85 8.86 -5.79 -14.64
CA ASP A 85 10.09 -6.41 -14.14
C ASP A 85 10.66 -5.65 -12.94
N LYS A 86 10.53 -4.33 -12.94
CA LYS A 86 10.91 -3.47 -11.82
C LYS A 86 10.07 -3.79 -10.58
N ILE A 87 8.75 -3.86 -10.73
CA ILE A 87 7.84 -4.17 -9.63
C ILE A 87 8.10 -5.60 -9.11
N LYS A 88 8.19 -6.58 -10.00
CA LYS A 88 8.47 -7.98 -9.65
C LYS A 88 9.78 -8.13 -8.88
N LYS A 89 10.84 -7.44 -9.31
CA LYS A 89 12.13 -7.44 -8.62
C LYS A 89 12.06 -6.82 -7.24
N SER A 90 11.37 -5.69 -7.12
CA SER A 90 11.17 -5.00 -5.84
C SER A 90 10.38 -5.86 -4.84
N MET A 91 9.29 -6.46 -5.30
CA MET A 91 8.46 -7.35 -4.48
C MET A 91 9.22 -8.59 -3.99
N LYS A 92 10.06 -9.20 -4.84
CA LYS A 92 10.89 -10.35 -4.44
C LYS A 92 11.99 -9.99 -3.46
N SER A 93 12.61 -8.82 -3.63
CA SER A 93 13.76 -8.40 -2.81
C SER A 93 13.36 -8.00 -1.40
N GLN A 94 12.25 -7.30 -1.23
CA GLN A 94 11.91 -6.67 0.05
C GLN A 94 10.77 -7.35 0.82
N ASN A 95 10.00 -8.20 0.17
CA ASN A 95 8.76 -8.79 0.75
C ASN A 95 7.86 -7.75 1.47
N LYS A 96 7.91 -6.50 0.98
CA LYS A 96 7.12 -5.37 1.48
C LYS A 96 6.00 -5.07 0.50
N PRO A 97 4.88 -4.53 0.97
CA PRO A 97 3.84 -4.03 0.08
C PRO A 97 4.40 -2.94 -0.85
N PHE A 98 4.03 -2.99 -2.11
CA PHE A 98 4.41 -1.97 -3.08
C PHE A 98 3.25 -1.00 -3.23
N VAL A 99 3.52 0.28 -3.08
CA VAL A 99 2.49 1.34 -3.13
C VAL A 99 2.68 2.15 -4.40
N ILE A 100 1.62 2.26 -5.19
CA ILE A 100 1.59 3.04 -6.43
C ILE A 100 0.50 4.09 -6.31
N GLU A 101 0.85 5.32 -6.62
CA GLU A 101 -0.10 6.42 -6.69
C GLU A 101 -0.81 6.39 -8.05
N THR A 102 -2.11 6.64 -8.04
CA THR A 102 -2.92 6.58 -9.26
C THR A 102 -4.05 7.61 -9.25
N ASP A 103 -4.64 7.81 -10.41
CA ASP A 103 -5.82 8.63 -10.62
C ASP A 103 -7.14 7.85 -10.38
N GLU A 104 -8.24 8.58 -10.37
CA GLU A 104 -9.55 7.99 -10.13
C GLU A 104 -10.01 7.04 -11.23
N GLN A 105 -9.62 7.28 -12.47
CA GLN A 105 -10.01 6.44 -13.60
C GLN A 105 -9.36 5.05 -13.51
N ARG A 106 -8.04 5.01 -13.32
CA ARG A 106 -7.29 3.76 -13.17
C ARG A 106 -7.69 3.01 -11.90
N LYS A 107 -7.92 3.75 -10.80
CA LYS A 107 -8.47 3.16 -9.56
C LYS A 107 -9.75 2.37 -9.84
N ASN A 108 -10.71 2.97 -10.56
CA ASN A 108 -12.00 2.32 -10.84
C ASN A 108 -11.85 1.07 -11.72
N ILE A 109 -10.94 1.11 -12.70
CA ILE A 109 -10.64 -0.06 -13.52
C ILE A 109 -10.10 -1.20 -12.65
N ILE A 110 -9.13 -0.92 -11.78
CA ILE A 110 -8.51 -1.94 -10.91
C ILE A 110 -9.51 -2.46 -9.87
N MET A 111 -10.36 -1.60 -9.33
CA MET A 111 -11.40 -1.98 -8.39
C MET A 111 -12.37 -3.00 -9.00
N ASN A 112 -12.73 -2.83 -10.27
CA ASN A 112 -13.63 -3.76 -10.99
C ASN A 112 -13.00 -5.13 -11.26
N LEU A 113 -11.66 -5.23 -11.28
CA LEU A 113 -10.98 -6.52 -11.47
C LEU A 113 -11.06 -7.42 -10.23
N ASN A 114 -11.30 -6.84 -9.05
CA ASN A 114 -11.48 -7.53 -7.77
C ASN A 114 -10.43 -8.61 -7.47
N TYR A 115 -9.15 -8.32 -7.77
CA TYR A 115 -8.06 -9.26 -7.53
C TYR A 115 -7.68 -9.35 -6.05
N GLU A 116 -7.49 -10.58 -5.57
CA GLU A 116 -6.88 -10.81 -4.26
C GLU A 116 -5.45 -10.22 -4.23
N GLY A 117 -5.08 -9.62 -3.12
CA GLY A 117 -3.75 -9.03 -2.95
C GLY A 117 -3.62 -7.57 -3.33
N ILE A 118 -4.69 -6.91 -3.75
CA ILE A 118 -4.74 -5.47 -3.97
C ILE A 118 -5.57 -4.81 -2.88
N SER A 119 -5.07 -3.70 -2.37
CA SER A 119 -5.85 -2.82 -1.50
C SER A 119 -5.81 -1.40 -2.05
N ILE A 120 -6.94 -0.73 -2.07
CA ILE A 120 -7.06 0.65 -2.54
C ILE A 120 -7.29 1.55 -1.34
N ILE A 121 -6.46 2.59 -1.21
CA ILE A 121 -6.51 3.54 -0.12
C ILE A 121 -6.76 4.93 -0.70
N ASN A 122 -7.79 5.59 -0.19
CA ASN A 122 -8.05 6.98 -0.50
C ASN A 122 -7.20 7.86 0.41
N SER A 123 -6.48 8.80 -0.17
CA SER A 123 -5.64 9.76 0.55
C SER A 123 -5.85 11.17 -0.04
N LEU A 124 -5.20 12.15 0.51
CA LEU A 124 -5.28 13.53 0.06
C LEU A 124 -3.87 14.06 -0.18
N TYR A 125 -3.72 14.87 -1.23
CA TYR A 125 -2.53 15.69 -1.39
C TYR A 125 -2.60 16.85 -0.41
N ARG A 126 -1.64 16.93 0.48
CA ARG A 126 -1.53 18.09 1.37
C ARG A 126 -1.25 19.37 0.59
N TYR A 127 -0.35 19.28 -0.38
CA TYR A 127 0.02 20.37 -1.28
C TYR A 127 0.05 19.83 -2.71
N ASP A 128 -0.82 20.33 -3.54
CA ASP A 128 -0.82 20.05 -4.98
C ASP A 128 -0.51 21.32 -5.78
N SER A 129 -0.61 21.23 -7.10
CA SER A 129 -0.42 22.40 -7.99
C SER A 129 -1.43 23.51 -7.72
N ASN A 130 -2.62 23.18 -7.22
CA ASN A 130 -3.73 24.08 -6.93
C ASN A 130 -3.74 24.56 -5.48
N SER A 131 -2.74 24.21 -4.67
CA SER A 131 -2.65 24.66 -3.28
C SER A 131 -2.45 26.17 -3.21
N LEU A 132 -3.35 26.82 -2.48
CA LEU A 132 -3.27 28.26 -2.22
C LEU A 132 -2.15 28.57 -1.24
N ALA A 133 -1.48 29.70 -1.46
CA ALA A 133 -0.49 30.25 -0.54
C ALA A 133 0.67 29.28 -0.16
N LYS A 134 1.11 28.45 -1.08
CA LYS A 134 2.20 27.46 -0.89
C LYS A 134 3.46 28.05 -0.22
N HIS A 135 3.80 29.28 -0.62
CA HIS A 135 4.99 29.99 -0.11
C HIS A 135 4.81 30.50 1.33
N ILE A 136 3.58 30.65 1.80
CA ILE A 136 3.27 31.15 3.15
C ILE A 136 3.10 29.99 4.13
N ILE A 137 2.44 28.92 3.69
CA ILE A 137 2.09 27.77 4.52
C ILE A 137 3.31 26.84 4.71
N GLY A 138 4.32 26.96 3.82
CA GLY A 138 5.48 26.09 3.79
C GLY A 138 5.23 24.78 3.05
N TYR A 139 6.24 23.93 3.01
CA TYR A 139 6.18 22.60 2.39
C TYR A 139 6.76 21.57 3.35
N ILE A 140 6.33 20.33 3.17
CA ILE A 140 6.92 19.20 3.87
C ILE A 140 7.93 18.57 2.92
N ASN A 141 9.16 18.41 3.36
CA ASN A 141 10.15 17.67 2.62
C ASN A 141 9.78 16.18 2.70
N THR A 142 9.37 15.60 1.58
CA THR A 142 8.97 14.19 1.49
C THR A 142 10.15 13.22 1.66
N VAL A 143 11.38 13.74 1.77
CA VAL A 143 12.58 12.92 2.00
C VAL A 143 12.61 12.32 3.40
N ASP A 144 11.94 12.94 4.37
CA ASP A 144 11.90 12.45 5.77
C ASP A 144 10.74 11.47 6.04
N GLY A 145 9.92 11.18 5.06
CA GLY A 145 8.76 10.28 5.19
C GLY A 145 9.00 8.83 4.79
N ILE A 146 10.16 8.51 4.23
CA ILE A 146 10.51 7.15 3.84
C ILE A 146 11.74 6.73 4.63
N GLY A 147 11.49 6.17 5.77
CA GLY A 147 12.36 5.17 6.35
C GLY A 147 13.55 5.69 7.12
N SER A 148 13.41 5.64 8.34
CA SER A 148 14.40 5.08 9.25
C SER A 148 13.75 3.93 9.98
#